data_7df07bbf74ea96215ba96f9106c9c926
#
_entry.id   7df07bbf74ea96215ba96f9106c9c926
#
_cell.length_a   1.000
_cell.length_b   1.000
_cell.length_c   1.000
_cell.angle_alpha   90.00
_cell.angle_beta   90.00
_cell.angle_gamma   90.00
#
_symmetry.space_group_name_H-M   'P 1'
#
loop_
_entity.id
_entity.type
_entity.pdbx_description
1 polymer ?
#
loop_
_entity_poly.entity_id
_entity_poly.type
_entity_poly.pdbx_seq_one_letter_code
_entity_poly.pdbx_strand_id
1 'polypeptide(L)'
;LGKESTGIVLSPDSGATLSFTSGSTGIPKGVQGRHFSLTHFYPWMGREFQLSKEDRFTMLSGIAHDPIQGDIFTPIFFGAELHIPTSEDIGTPGRLAQWMSEHSVTVTHLTPAMGQLLSANAVTPIPSLKNAFFVGDVLTKRDVTRLQFLAQFTYIINMYGTTETQRAVSFFKIPPVSKEPTYLLVQKDIMPAGKGMCD
;
A
#
# COMPACT_ATOMS: atom_id res chain seq x y z
N LEU A 1 24.99 15.37 14.37
CA LEU A 1 24.32 16.02 13.25
C LEU A 1 23.69 17.30 13.76
N GLY A 2 24.05 18.46 13.16
CA GLY A 2 23.50 19.77 13.55
C GLY A 2 21.99 19.81 13.40
N LYS A 3 21.31 20.50 14.32
CA LYS A 3 19.87 20.72 14.30
C LYS A 3 19.47 21.94 13.45
N GLU A 4 20.43 22.54 12.76
CA GLU A 4 20.22 23.75 11.97
C GLU A 4 19.55 23.41 10.63
N SER A 5 18.66 24.29 10.19
CA SER A 5 18.05 24.19 8.86
C SER A 5 19.13 24.31 7.79
N THR A 6 18.99 23.53 6.73
CA THR A 6 19.90 23.63 5.56
C THR A 6 19.78 24.97 4.84
N GLY A 7 18.76 25.78 5.12
CA GLY A 7 18.45 27.03 4.41
C GLY A 7 17.95 26.83 2.97
N ILE A 8 17.83 25.61 2.50
CA ILE A 8 17.34 25.31 1.15
C ILE A 8 15.81 25.42 1.14
N VAL A 9 15.28 26.28 0.29
CA VAL A 9 13.84 26.43 0.05
C VAL A 9 13.44 25.55 -1.13
N LEU A 10 12.53 24.60 -0.87
CA LEU A 10 11.99 23.71 -1.90
C LEU A 10 10.61 24.21 -2.34
N SER A 11 10.42 24.29 -3.66
CA SER A 11 9.11 24.56 -4.27
C SER A 11 8.27 23.26 -4.33
N PRO A 12 6.94 23.35 -4.31
CA PRO A 12 6.07 22.21 -4.64
C PRO A 12 6.41 21.52 -5.97
N ASP A 13 6.93 22.27 -6.93
CA ASP A 13 7.33 21.78 -8.25
C ASP A 13 8.77 21.23 -8.30
N SER A 14 9.55 21.37 -7.23
CA SER A 14 10.89 20.78 -7.16
C SER A 14 10.81 19.26 -7.29
N GLY A 15 11.78 18.66 -7.99
CA GLY A 15 11.91 17.21 -8.11
C GLY A 15 12.15 16.57 -6.74
N ALA A 16 11.35 15.56 -6.41
CA ALA A 16 11.43 14.81 -5.16
C ALA A 16 11.87 13.38 -5.37
N THR A 17 11.45 12.77 -6.48
CA THR A 17 11.69 11.35 -6.78
C THR A 17 12.05 11.17 -8.25
N LEU A 18 12.80 10.10 -8.53
CA LEU A 18 13.09 9.64 -9.89
C LEU A 18 12.88 8.14 -9.96
N SER A 19 11.92 7.72 -10.77
CA SER A 19 11.59 6.31 -10.99
C SER A 19 11.80 5.96 -12.46
N PHE A 20 12.18 4.71 -12.75
CA PHE A 20 12.38 4.26 -14.12
C PHE A 20 11.33 3.22 -14.52
N THR A 21 10.81 3.35 -15.74
CA THR A 21 9.93 2.36 -16.37
C THR A 21 10.63 1.71 -17.55
N SER A 22 10.29 0.44 -17.82
CA SER A 22 10.74 -0.25 -19.05
C SER A 22 10.05 0.40 -20.25
N GLY A 23 10.70 1.31 -20.93
CA GLY A 23 10.16 1.94 -22.13
C GLY A 23 9.79 0.92 -23.20
N SER A 24 8.66 1.12 -23.90
CA SER A 24 8.21 0.28 -25.03
C SER A 24 9.24 0.15 -26.17
N THR A 25 10.24 1.02 -26.20
CA THR A 25 11.38 1.03 -27.14
C THR A 25 12.60 0.28 -26.61
N GLY A 26 12.52 -0.37 -25.44
CA GLY A 26 13.64 -1.03 -24.77
C GLY A 26 14.60 -0.09 -24.02
N ILE A 27 14.44 1.22 -24.15
CA ILE A 27 15.23 2.22 -23.40
C ILE A 27 14.43 2.63 -22.17
N PRO A 28 14.98 2.47 -20.95
CA PRO A 28 14.30 2.91 -19.73
C PRO A 28 13.99 4.40 -19.76
N LYS A 29 12.76 4.75 -19.34
CA LYS A 29 12.32 6.15 -19.23
C LYS A 29 12.30 6.57 -17.77
N GLY A 30 12.95 7.69 -17.47
CA GLY A 30 12.91 8.31 -16.14
C GLY A 30 11.63 9.13 -15.96
N VAL A 31 10.92 8.87 -14.87
CA VAL A 31 9.76 9.64 -14.42
C VAL A 31 10.16 10.46 -13.21
N GLN A 32 10.15 11.78 -13.36
CA GLN A 32 10.45 12.70 -12.27
C GLN A 32 9.19 13.05 -11.50
N GLY A 33 9.18 12.76 -10.20
CA GLY A 33 8.12 13.14 -9.28
C GLY A 33 8.38 14.48 -8.59
N ARG A 34 7.32 15.27 -8.39
CA ARG A 34 7.37 16.56 -7.68
C ARG A 34 7.00 16.39 -6.20
N HIS A 35 7.46 17.30 -5.34
CA HIS A 35 7.00 17.34 -3.94
C HIS A 35 5.49 17.47 -3.83
N PHE A 36 4.85 18.23 -4.71
CA PHE A 36 3.40 18.41 -4.73
C PHE A 36 2.64 17.10 -4.82
N SER A 37 3.13 16.11 -5.58
CA SER A 37 2.47 14.80 -5.70
C SER A 37 2.41 14.01 -4.37
N LEU A 38 3.23 14.37 -3.40
CA LEU A 38 3.22 13.78 -2.05
C LEU A 38 2.40 14.61 -1.07
N THR A 39 2.61 15.94 -1.08
CA THR A 39 2.09 16.84 -0.05
C THR A 39 0.57 16.98 -0.06
N HIS A 40 -0.11 16.73 -1.19
CA HIS A 40 -1.57 16.68 -1.21
C HIS A 40 -2.11 15.26 -1.02
N PHE A 41 -1.38 14.25 -1.50
CA PHE A 41 -1.81 12.85 -1.48
C PHE A 41 -1.90 12.30 -0.04
N TYR A 42 -0.88 12.49 0.79
CA TYR A 42 -0.87 11.95 2.14
C TYR A 42 -1.95 12.53 3.07
N PRO A 43 -2.21 13.84 3.10
CA PRO A 43 -3.34 14.38 3.85
C PRO A 43 -4.68 13.82 3.41
N TRP A 44 -4.86 13.59 2.11
CA TRP A 44 -6.05 12.93 1.57
C TRP A 44 -6.15 11.48 2.07
N MET A 45 -5.06 10.68 1.97
CA MET A 45 -5.04 9.31 2.50
C MET A 45 -5.38 9.26 3.99
N GLY A 46 -4.83 10.18 4.78
CA GLY A 46 -5.11 10.26 6.21
C GLY A 46 -6.58 10.44 6.52
N ARG A 47 -7.26 11.34 5.79
CA ARG A 47 -8.70 11.60 5.96
C ARG A 47 -9.55 10.44 5.46
N GLU A 48 -9.29 9.93 4.26
CA GLU A 48 -10.11 8.90 3.62
C GLU A 48 -10.01 7.55 4.35
N PHE A 49 -8.79 7.18 4.80
CA PHE A 49 -8.52 5.87 5.40
C PHE A 49 -8.22 5.93 6.90
N GLN A 50 -8.35 7.11 7.51
CA GLN A 50 -8.13 7.34 8.95
C GLN A 50 -6.74 6.92 9.43
N LEU A 51 -5.71 7.21 8.61
CA LEU A 51 -4.32 6.92 8.95
C LEU A 51 -3.79 7.93 9.96
N SER A 52 -2.98 7.44 10.90
CA SER A 52 -2.46 8.23 12.01
C SER A 52 -1.12 7.72 12.52
N LYS A 53 -0.54 8.41 13.49
CA LYS A 53 0.69 8.00 14.18
C LYS A 53 0.57 6.69 14.98
N GLU A 54 -0.64 6.24 15.25
CA GLU A 54 -0.90 4.99 15.97
C GLU A 54 -0.85 3.75 15.05
N ASP A 55 -0.65 3.96 13.74
CA ASP A 55 -0.61 2.87 12.79
C ASP A 55 0.78 2.24 12.69
N ARG A 56 0.79 0.96 12.29
CA ARG A 56 1.96 0.14 12.09
C ARG A 56 1.97 -0.37 10.67
N PHE A 57 2.88 0.18 9.88
CA PHE A 57 3.01 -0.10 8.45
C PHE A 57 4.02 -1.21 8.19
N THR A 58 3.84 -1.96 7.12
CA THR A 58 4.85 -2.87 6.59
C THR A 58 5.66 -2.20 5.48
N MET A 59 6.91 -2.66 5.31
CA MET A 59 7.72 -2.41 4.12
C MET A 59 7.91 -3.74 3.39
N LEU A 60 7.15 -3.96 2.33
CA LEU A 60 7.17 -5.21 1.54
C LEU A 60 7.71 -5.03 0.12
N SER A 61 7.78 -3.79 -0.35
CA SER A 61 8.32 -3.46 -1.66
C SER A 61 9.86 -3.50 -1.66
N GLY A 62 10.45 -4.03 -2.72
CA GLY A 62 11.89 -3.95 -2.92
C GLY A 62 12.36 -2.49 -3.12
N ILE A 63 13.52 -2.14 -2.56
CA ILE A 63 14.05 -0.76 -2.58
C ILE A 63 14.34 -0.20 -3.99
N ALA A 64 14.41 -1.07 -4.99
CA ALA A 64 14.63 -0.66 -6.38
C ALA A 64 13.34 -0.38 -7.16
N HIS A 65 12.17 -0.53 -6.53
CA HIS A 65 10.87 -0.36 -7.18
C HIS A 65 10.14 0.89 -6.66
N ASP A 66 9.41 1.57 -7.54
CA ASP A 66 8.66 2.79 -7.21
C ASP A 66 7.72 2.67 -5.99
N PRO A 67 7.00 1.55 -5.76
CA PRO A 67 6.13 1.36 -4.59
C PRO A 67 6.81 1.56 -3.23
N ILE A 68 8.14 1.40 -3.14
CA ILE A 68 8.91 1.64 -1.90
C ILE A 68 8.69 3.04 -1.33
N GLN A 69 8.44 4.02 -2.19
CA GLN A 69 8.16 5.40 -1.75
C GLN A 69 6.89 5.45 -0.89
N GLY A 70 5.85 4.69 -1.26
CA GLY A 70 4.64 4.56 -0.45
C GLY A 70 4.91 3.88 0.88
N ASP A 71 5.70 2.80 0.88
CA ASP A 71 6.01 2.04 2.10
C ASP A 71 6.83 2.87 3.12
N ILE A 72 7.75 3.71 2.65
CA ILE A 72 8.63 4.50 3.53
C ILE A 72 7.98 5.84 3.91
N PHE A 73 7.54 6.63 2.91
CA PHE A 73 7.15 8.01 3.18
C PHE A 73 5.75 8.15 3.78
N THR A 74 4.84 7.18 3.55
CA THR A 74 3.51 7.23 4.18
C THR A 74 3.59 7.17 5.71
N PRO A 75 4.23 6.15 6.32
CA PRO A 75 4.33 6.12 7.78
C PRO A 75 5.14 7.30 8.34
N ILE A 76 6.23 7.72 7.69
CA ILE A 76 7.01 8.90 8.13
C ILE A 76 6.14 10.16 8.17
N PHE A 77 5.29 10.37 7.14
CA PHE A 77 4.41 11.53 7.09
C PHE A 77 3.43 11.57 8.26
N PHE A 78 2.90 10.43 8.68
CA PHE A 78 1.96 10.33 9.81
C PHE A 78 2.64 10.23 11.17
N GLY A 79 3.97 10.07 11.23
CA GLY A 79 4.68 9.77 12.47
C GLY A 79 4.36 8.37 13.00
N ALA A 80 4.00 7.45 12.13
CA ALA A 80 3.65 6.06 12.41
C ALA A 80 4.90 5.15 12.44
N GLU A 81 4.73 3.93 12.95
CA GLU A 81 5.78 2.93 12.96
C GLU A 81 5.91 2.26 11.58
N LEU A 82 7.17 1.97 11.17
CA LEU A 82 7.47 1.17 9.98
C LEU A 82 8.13 -0.14 10.42
N HIS A 83 7.50 -1.26 10.12
CA HIS A 83 7.97 -2.61 10.41
C HIS A 83 8.50 -3.28 9.14
N ILE A 84 9.71 -3.81 9.21
CA ILE A 84 10.42 -4.38 8.06
C ILE A 84 10.64 -5.88 8.32
N PRO A 85 9.93 -6.77 7.61
CA PRO A 85 10.14 -8.21 7.72
C PRO A 85 11.48 -8.61 7.09
N THR A 86 12.03 -9.72 7.56
CA THR A 86 13.21 -10.33 6.93
C THR A 86 12.83 -11.05 5.64
N SER A 87 13.84 -11.37 4.82
CA SER A 87 13.63 -12.20 3.63
C SER A 87 13.06 -13.58 3.98
N GLU A 88 13.40 -14.12 5.15
CA GLU A 88 12.86 -15.38 5.66
C GLU A 88 11.38 -15.26 6.02
N ASP A 89 10.98 -14.18 6.71
CA ASP A 89 9.56 -13.91 7.02
C ASP A 89 8.71 -13.81 5.76
N ILE A 90 9.25 -13.20 4.69
CA ILE A 90 8.56 -13.08 3.40
C ILE A 90 8.54 -14.41 2.64
N GLY A 91 9.67 -15.11 2.57
CA GLY A 91 9.86 -16.28 1.71
C GLY A 91 9.30 -17.59 2.25
N THR A 92 9.07 -17.69 3.58
CA THR A 92 8.55 -18.90 4.21
C THR A 92 7.03 -18.90 4.20
N PRO A 93 6.36 -19.89 3.58
CA PRO A 93 4.90 -19.96 3.50
C PRO A 93 4.22 -19.86 4.88
N GLY A 94 3.27 -18.95 5.03
CA GLY A 94 2.53 -18.68 6.27
C GLY A 94 3.27 -17.81 7.30
N ARG A 95 4.59 -17.67 7.18
CA ARG A 95 5.39 -16.91 8.15
C ARG A 95 5.10 -15.41 8.12
N LEU A 96 4.86 -14.83 6.94
CA LEU A 96 4.54 -13.40 6.83
C LEU A 96 3.26 -13.03 7.58
N ALA A 97 2.21 -13.84 7.49
CA ALA A 97 0.97 -13.62 8.23
C ALA A 97 1.19 -13.70 9.75
N GLN A 98 1.97 -14.67 10.20
CA GLN A 98 2.36 -14.82 11.60
C GLN A 98 3.15 -13.58 12.07
N TRP A 99 4.15 -13.15 11.31
CA TRP A 99 4.96 -11.98 11.59
C TRP A 99 4.11 -10.71 11.69
N MET A 100 3.17 -10.49 10.75
CA MET A 100 2.25 -9.34 10.80
C MET A 100 1.37 -9.36 12.06
N SER A 101 0.94 -10.53 12.50
CA SER A 101 0.16 -10.70 13.74
C SER A 101 1.02 -10.39 14.97
N GLU A 102 2.23 -10.94 15.04
CA GLU A 102 3.19 -10.73 16.13
C GLU A 102 3.55 -9.24 16.32
N HIS A 103 3.67 -8.49 15.20
CA HIS A 103 3.98 -7.07 15.20
C HIS A 103 2.75 -6.17 15.24
N SER A 104 1.55 -6.76 15.36
CA SER A 104 0.27 -6.01 15.36
C SER A 104 0.15 -5.00 14.22
N VAL A 105 0.51 -5.43 13.00
CA VAL A 105 0.47 -4.58 11.81
C VAL A 105 -0.96 -4.10 11.55
N THR A 106 -1.12 -2.80 11.28
CA THR A 106 -2.44 -2.18 11.01
C THR A 106 -2.64 -1.80 9.55
N VAL A 107 -1.56 -1.52 8.83
CA VAL A 107 -1.60 -1.04 7.44
C VAL A 107 -0.54 -1.77 6.61
N THR A 108 -0.92 -2.19 5.41
CA THR A 108 0.02 -2.80 4.46
C THR A 108 -0.27 -2.38 3.03
N HIS A 109 0.79 -2.22 2.21
CA HIS A 109 0.69 -2.09 0.76
C HIS A 109 1.09 -3.40 0.10
N LEU A 110 0.28 -3.86 -0.85
CA LEU A 110 0.42 -5.16 -1.49
C LEU A 110 0.24 -5.04 -3.00
N THR A 111 0.99 -5.83 -3.75
CA THR A 111 0.51 -6.27 -5.06
C THR A 111 -0.40 -7.49 -4.88
N PRO A 112 -1.27 -7.83 -5.84
CA PRO A 112 -2.03 -9.08 -5.79
C PRO A 112 -1.14 -10.31 -5.57
N ALA A 113 0.03 -10.38 -6.22
CA ALA A 113 1.00 -11.45 -6.04
C ALA A 113 1.53 -11.53 -4.60
N MET A 114 1.83 -10.39 -3.98
CA MET A 114 2.25 -10.33 -2.57
C MET A 114 1.11 -10.73 -1.62
N GLY A 115 -0.12 -10.35 -1.94
CA GLY A 115 -1.32 -10.80 -1.18
C GLY A 115 -1.54 -12.31 -1.27
N GLN A 116 -1.26 -12.91 -2.43
CA GLN A 116 -1.28 -14.36 -2.60
C GLN A 116 -0.19 -15.05 -1.79
N LEU A 117 1.03 -14.50 -1.79
CA LEU A 117 2.13 -15.01 -0.97
C LEU A 117 1.83 -14.90 0.51
N LEU A 118 1.31 -13.77 0.99
CA LEU A 118 0.89 -13.56 2.38
C LEU A 118 -0.15 -14.60 2.83
N SER A 119 -1.10 -14.92 1.94
CA SER A 119 -2.18 -15.87 2.25
C SER A 119 -1.84 -17.34 1.96
N ALA A 120 -0.71 -17.63 1.33
CA ALA A 120 -0.28 -18.99 0.99
C ALA A 120 0.07 -19.77 2.26
N ASN A 121 -0.67 -20.86 2.52
CA ASN A 121 -0.52 -21.71 3.72
C ASN A 121 -0.62 -20.95 5.06
N ALA A 122 -1.12 -19.72 5.05
CA ALA A 122 -1.31 -18.96 6.26
C ALA A 122 -2.55 -19.43 7.02
N VAL A 123 -2.37 -19.67 8.32
CA VAL A 123 -3.45 -20.05 9.25
C VAL A 123 -3.56 -19.06 10.41
N THR A 124 -2.55 -18.23 10.62
CA THR A 124 -2.53 -17.24 11.70
C THR A 124 -3.38 -16.04 11.33
N PRO A 125 -4.42 -15.70 12.11
CA PRO A 125 -5.21 -14.50 11.89
C PRO A 125 -4.38 -13.22 12.10
N ILE A 126 -4.75 -12.14 11.40
CA ILE A 126 -4.16 -10.81 11.55
C ILE A 126 -5.26 -9.83 12.01
N PRO A 127 -5.70 -9.91 13.27
CA PRO A 127 -6.85 -9.13 13.75
C PRO A 127 -6.59 -7.64 13.84
N SER A 128 -5.33 -7.23 13.91
CA SER A 128 -4.89 -5.83 13.98
C SER A 128 -4.98 -5.11 12.63
N LEU A 129 -4.98 -5.83 11.51
CA LEU A 129 -4.95 -5.23 10.18
C LEU A 129 -6.24 -4.46 9.90
N LYS A 130 -6.11 -3.15 9.69
CA LYS A 130 -7.23 -2.22 9.41
C LYS A 130 -7.39 -1.94 7.93
N ASN A 131 -6.27 -1.67 7.23
CA ASN A 131 -6.25 -1.29 5.83
C ASN A 131 -5.20 -2.09 5.05
N ALA A 132 -5.62 -2.72 3.96
CA ALA A 132 -4.73 -3.36 2.98
C ALA A 132 -4.91 -2.69 1.62
N PHE A 133 -3.90 -1.97 1.17
CA PHE A 133 -3.88 -1.27 -0.11
C PHE A 133 -3.28 -2.16 -1.19
N PHE A 134 -4.06 -2.47 -2.21
CA PHE A 134 -3.61 -3.24 -3.37
C PHE A 134 -3.37 -2.32 -4.56
N VAL A 135 -2.25 -2.50 -5.23
CA VAL A 135 -1.86 -1.73 -6.42
C VAL A 135 -0.97 -2.57 -7.34
N GLY A 136 -0.93 -2.22 -8.61
CA GLY A 136 0.06 -2.70 -9.57
C GLY A 136 -0.40 -3.82 -10.48
N ASP A 137 -1.48 -4.53 -10.16
CA ASP A 137 -2.07 -5.55 -11.03
C ASP A 137 -3.58 -5.72 -10.74
N VAL A 138 -4.23 -6.58 -11.51
CA VAL A 138 -5.65 -6.89 -11.37
C VAL A 138 -5.94 -7.60 -10.06
N LEU A 139 -6.74 -6.98 -9.19
CA LEU A 139 -7.21 -7.58 -7.95
C LEU A 139 -8.47 -8.41 -8.22
N THR A 140 -8.45 -9.68 -7.79
CA THR A 140 -9.59 -10.60 -7.96
C THR A 140 -10.39 -10.77 -6.67
N LYS A 141 -11.65 -11.18 -6.81
CA LYS A 141 -12.51 -11.59 -5.70
C LYS A 141 -11.87 -12.68 -4.84
N ARG A 142 -11.15 -13.61 -5.47
CA ARG A 142 -10.42 -14.67 -4.78
C ARG A 142 -9.31 -14.12 -3.86
N ASP A 143 -8.56 -13.13 -4.33
CA ASP A 143 -7.48 -12.51 -3.54
C ASP A 143 -8.06 -11.80 -2.31
N VAL A 144 -9.17 -11.06 -2.51
CA VAL A 144 -9.90 -10.40 -1.44
C VAL A 144 -10.39 -11.42 -0.40
N THR A 145 -11.07 -12.48 -0.85
CA THR A 145 -11.60 -13.53 0.04
C THR A 145 -10.51 -14.18 0.87
N ARG A 146 -9.35 -14.49 0.25
CA ARG A 146 -8.22 -15.10 0.95
C ARG A 146 -7.66 -14.20 2.05
N LEU A 147 -7.49 -12.91 1.77
CA LEU A 147 -7.00 -12.00 2.79
C LEU A 147 -8.02 -11.78 3.90
N GLN A 148 -9.30 -11.64 3.57
CA GLN A 148 -10.37 -11.49 4.57
C GLN A 148 -10.57 -12.72 5.45
N PHE A 149 -10.18 -13.91 5.00
CA PHE A 149 -10.13 -15.10 5.84
C PHE A 149 -9.14 -14.95 7.00
N LEU A 150 -8.00 -14.30 6.77
CA LEU A 150 -6.99 -14.04 7.80
C LEU A 150 -7.26 -12.75 8.59
N ALA A 151 -7.88 -11.76 7.95
CA ALA A 151 -8.02 -10.41 8.48
C ALA A 151 -9.47 -9.90 8.33
N GLN A 152 -10.37 -10.39 9.17
CA GLN A 152 -11.82 -10.18 9.06
C GLN A 152 -12.27 -8.73 9.24
N PHE A 153 -11.45 -7.91 9.90
CA PHE A 153 -11.74 -6.50 10.21
C PHE A 153 -11.14 -5.53 9.20
N THR A 154 -10.45 -6.04 8.17
CA THR A 154 -9.67 -5.25 7.22
C THR A 154 -10.54 -4.66 6.11
N TYR A 155 -10.42 -3.36 5.88
CA TYR A 155 -10.78 -2.75 4.61
C TYR A 155 -9.73 -3.12 3.56
N ILE A 156 -10.18 -3.60 2.42
CA ILE A 156 -9.30 -3.83 1.27
C ILE A 156 -9.55 -2.70 0.28
N ILE A 157 -8.48 -2.02 -0.11
CA ILE A 157 -8.53 -0.87 -0.99
C ILE A 157 -7.79 -1.21 -2.29
N ASN A 158 -8.55 -1.40 -3.39
CA ASN A 158 -7.96 -1.55 -4.71
C ASN A 158 -7.63 -0.17 -5.26
N MET A 159 -6.35 0.13 -5.45
CA MET A 159 -5.86 1.40 -5.98
C MET A 159 -5.36 1.22 -7.41
N TYR A 160 -5.66 2.18 -8.26
CA TYR A 160 -5.15 2.25 -9.62
C TYR A 160 -4.29 3.48 -9.83
N GLY A 161 -3.11 3.28 -10.36
CA GLY A 161 -2.15 4.30 -10.73
C GLY A 161 -0.96 3.68 -11.46
N THR A 162 -0.15 4.52 -12.08
CA THR A 162 1.08 4.13 -12.78
C THR A 162 2.26 4.93 -12.24
N THR A 163 3.48 4.54 -12.60
CA THR A 163 4.68 5.33 -12.25
C THR A 163 4.58 6.76 -12.78
N GLU A 164 3.99 6.93 -13.98
CA GLU A 164 3.82 8.24 -14.62
C GLU A 164 2.81 9.14 -13.91
N THR A 165 1.81 8.56 -13.23
CA THR A 165 0.90 9.32 -12.37
C THR A 165 1.47 9.57 -10.98
N GLN A 166 2.56 8.92 -10.63
CA GLN A 166 3.32 8.98 -9.36
C GLN A 166 2.54 8.54 -8.13
N ARG A 167 1.22 8.57 -8.18
CA ARG A 167 0.31 8.13 -7.11
C ARG A 167 -0.92 7.50 -7.74
N ALA A 168 -1.68 6.80 -6.93
CA ALA A 168 -2.96 6.29 -7.35
C ALA A 168 -3.87 7.45 -7.78
N VAL A 169 -4.66 7.24 -8.82
CA VAL A 169 -5.63 8.22 -9.36
C VAL A 169 -7.07 7.80 -9.12
N SER A 170 -7.30 6.53 -8.79
CA SER A 170 -8.62 6.02 -8.39
C SER A 170 -8.50 4.92 -7.37
N PHE A 171 -9.59 4.65 -6.65
CA PHE A 171 -9.65 3.58 -5.67
C PHE A 171 -11.05 2.97 -5.55
N PHE A 172 -11.10 1.71 -5.15
CA PHE A 172 -12.31 0.99 -4.80
C PHE A 172 -12.15 0.38 -3.42
N LYS A 173 -13.02 0.76 -2.48
CA LYS A 173 -12.95 0.32 -1.09
C LYS A 173 -13.92 -0.83 -0.85
N ILE A 174 -13.40 -1.94 -0.37
CA ILE A 174 -14.13 -3.17 -0.05
C ILE A 174 -14.24 -3.26 1.48
N PRO A 175 -15.47 -3.37 2.02
CA PRO A 175 -15.67 -3.42 3.46
C PRO A 175 -15.15 -4.72 4.07
N PRO A 176 -14.84 -4.72 5.39
CA PRO A 176 -14.49 -5.92 6.12
C PRO A 176 -15.62 -6.96 6.08
N VAL A 177 -15.26 -8.24 5.94
CA VAL A 177 -16.24 -9.33 5.98
C VAL A 177 -17.02 -9.39 7.31
N SER A 178 -16.41 -8.94 8.40
CA SER A 178 -17.08 -8.82 9.71
C SER A 178 -18.20 -7.77 9.73
N LYS A 179 -18.16 -6.76 8.84
CA LYS A 179 -19.21 -5.73 8.74
C LYS A 179 -20.24 -6.07 7.68
N GLU A 180 -19.80 -6.57 6.53
CA GLU A 180 -20.66 -6.88 5.39
C GLU A 180 -20.35 -8.29 4.82
N PRO A 181 -20.81 -9.36 5.46
CA PRO A 181 -20.44 -10.75 5.10
C PRO A 181 -20.85 -11.14 3.67
N THR A 182 -21.90 -10.51 3.14
CA THR A 182 -22.45 -10.82 1.81
C THR A 182 -21.94 -9.93 0.70
N TYR A 183 -21.13 -8.90 1.03
CA TYR A 183 -20.67 -7.90 0.06
C TYR A 183 -20.05 -8.52 -1.19
N LEU A 184 -19.16 -9.48 -1.03
CA LEU A 184 -18.48 -10.13 -2.16
C LEU A 184 -19.38 -11.02 -2.99
N LEU A 185 -20.54 -11.47 -2.50
CA LEU A 185 -21.42 -12.38 -3.24
C LEU A 185 -21.94 -11.73 -4.52
N VAL A 186 -22.19 -10.42 -4.49
CA VAL A 186 -22.74 -9.65 -5.63
C VAL A 186 -21.66 -9.00 -6.49
N GLN A 187 -20.39 -9.08 -6.10
CA GLN A 187 -19.28 -8.50 -6.86
C GLN A 187 -18.85 -9.40 -8.02
N LYS A 188 -18.32 -8.77 -9.09
CA LYS A 188 -17.66 -9.47 -10.20
C LYS A 188 -16.35 -10.11 -9.74
N ASP A 189 -15.81 -11.03 -10.54
CA ASP A 189 -14.53 -11.69 -10.23
C ASP A 189 -13.34 -10.73 -10.19
N ILE A 190 -13.36 -9.70 -11.06
CA ILE A 190 -12.37 -8.63 -11.08
C ILE A 190 -12.91 -7.44 -10.28
N MET A 191 -12.14 -7.00 -9.28
CA MET A 191 -12.50 -5.81 -8.51
C MET A 191 -12.33 -4.55 -9.34
N PRO A 192 -13.29 -3.60 -9.26
CA PRO A 192 -13.21 -2.34 -10.01
C PRO A 192 -11.96 -1.53 -9.65
N ALA A 193 -11.48 -0.70 -10.58
CA ALA A 193 -10.52 0.36 -10.28
C ALA A 193 -11.15 1.50 -9.45
N GLY A 194 -12.47 1.53 -9.39
CA GLY A 194 -13.24 2.40 -8.53
C GLY A 194 -13.50 3.79 -9.08
N LYS A 195 -13.60 4.75 -8.16
CA LYS A 195 -13.86 6.16 -8.46
C LYS A 195 -12.55 6.96 -8.41
N GLY A 196 -12.52 8.08 -9.12
CA GLY A 196 -11.43 9.05 -9.03
C GLY A 196 -11.22 9.52 -7.59
N MET A 197 -9.98 9.81 -7.25
CA MET A 197 -9.66 10.50 -6.00
C MET A 197 -10.22 11.92 -6.08
N CYS A 198 -10.81 12.41 -5.00
CA CYS A 198 -11.25 13.80 -4.95
C CYS A 198 -10.03 14.72 -4.90
N ASP A 199 -10.16 15.87 -5.54
CA ASP A 199 -9.21 16.96 -5.53
C ASP A 199 -9.02 17.54 -4.11
#